data_ac146f96e662bb356ccd0ee8bfb99090
#
_entry.id   ac146f96e662bb356ccd0ee8bfb99090
#
_cell.length_a   1.000
_cell.length_b   1.000
_cell.length_c   1.000
_cell.angle_alpha   90.00
_cell.angle_beta   90.00
_cell.angle_gamma   90.00
#
_symmetry.space_group_name_H-M   'P 1'
#
loop_
_entity.id
_entity.type
_entity.pdbx_description
1 polymer ?
#
loop_
_entity_poly.entity_id
_entity_poly.type
_entity_poly.pdbx_seq_one_letter_code
_entity_poly.pdbx_strand_id
1 'polypeptide(L)'
;MKKIFLFGRITRIFFLMSFGFLLYAFVDMCIQSEFAIKNVLFLLLVVLFVAFGVFWIYLPGVEIDRVNGKVKLILGLSSDHVYERIMDDIASLDVEKESNIGMHFIIRYKNGYSQKLLYRFYRVSFIEEIQFKRIKRELAKLKF
;
A
#
# COMPACT_ATOMS: atom_id res chain seq x y z
N MET A 1 4.21 2.21 -15.94
CA MET A 1 4.28 1.69 -14.56
C MET A 1 2.92 1.12 -14.15
N LYS A 2 2.85 -0.11 -13.64
CA LYS A 2 1.62 -0.75 -13.13
C LYS A 2 1.80 -1.02 -11.65
N LYS A 3 0.85 -0.57 -10.82
CA LYS A 3 0.85 -0.80 -9.37
C LYS A 3 -0.27 -1.75 -8.98
N ILE A 4 0.08 -2.85 -8.31
CA ILE A 4 -0.86 -3.79 -7.69
C ILE A 4 -0.90 -3.47 -6.20
N PHE A 5 -1.99 -2.88 -5.75
CA PHE A 5 -2.14 -2.54 -4.33
C PHE A 5 -2.45 -3.78 -3.50
N LEU A 6 -1.81 -3.91 -2.35
CA LEU A 6 -2.08 -4.98 -1.39
C LEU A 6 -3.41 -4.75 -0.66
N PHE A 7 -3.81 -3.50 -0.47
CA PHE A 7 -5.13 -3.18 0.05
C PHE A 7 -6.23 -3.35 -0.99
N GLY A 8 -7.38 -3.86 -0.55
CA GLY A 8 -8.57 -4.02 -1.37
C GLY A 8 -9.10 -2.68 -1.89
N ARG A 9 -9.84 -2.72 -3.01
CA ARG A 9 -10.50 -1.53 -3.56
C ARG A 9 -11.45 -0.87 -2.55
N ILE A 10 -12.21 -1.68 -1.82
CA ILE A 10 -13.16 -1.23 -0.79
C ILE A 10 -12.41 -0.51 0.33
N THR A 11 -11.33 -1.09 0.84
CA THR A 11 -10.52 -0.47 1.91
C THR A 11 -9.98 0.89 1.48
N ARG A 12 -9.51 1.03 0.24
CA ARG A 12 -9.02 2.31 -0.30
C ARG A 12 -10.13 3.35 -0.40
N ILE A 13 -11.32 2.94 -0.88
CA ILE A 13 -12.50 3.83 -0.95
C ILE A 13 -12.90 4.27 0.45
N PHE A 14 -12.92 3.35 1.42
CA PHE A 14 -13.23 3.67 2.82
C PHE A 14 -12.26 4.71 3.39
N PHE A 15 -10.96 4.55 3.17
CA PHE A 15 -9.97 5.55 3.59
C PHE A 15 -10.20 6.91 2.92
N LEU A 16 -10.49 6.93 1.62
CA LEU A 16 -10.79 8.18 0.90
C LEU A 16 -12.04 8.87 1.45
N MET A 17 -13.10 8.11 1.71
CA MET A 17 -14.34 8.66 2.29
C MET A 17 -14.13 9.19 3.70
N SER A 18 -13.41 8.43 4.55
CA SER A 18 -13.09 8.86 5.91
C SER A 18 -12.26 10.14 5.92
N PHE A 19 -11.28 10.22 5.02
CA PHE A 19 -10.48 11.43 4.86
C PHE A 19 -11.30 12.62 4.36
N GLY A 20 -12.17 12.40 3.37
CA GLY A 20 -13.08 13.43 2.86
C GLY A 20 -14.03 13.95 3.93
N PHE A 21 -14.55 13.06 4.78
CA PHE A 21 -15.40 13.45 5.92
C PHE A 21 -14.62 14.28 6.97
N LEU A 22 -13.41 13.85 7.32
CA LEU A 22 -12.54 14.60 8.22
C LEU A 22 -12.20 15.99 7.66
N LEU A 23 -11.92 16.07 6.36
CA LEU A 23 -11.66 17.32 5.67
C LEU A 23 -12.86 18.24 5.73
N TYR A 24 -14.06 17.73 5.44
CA TYR A 24 -15.31 18.49 5.50
C TYR A 24 -15.56 19.04 6.91
N ALA A 25 -15.51 18.18 7.93
CA ALA A 25 -15.71 18.59 9.32
C ALA A 25 -14.71 19.66 9.76
N PHE A 26 -13.48 19.56 9.26
CA PHE A 26 -12.42 20.51 9.56
C PHE A 26 -12.64 21.87 8.88
N VAL A 27 -13.07 21.88 7.63
CA VAL A 27 -13.42 23.11 6.91
C VAL A 27 -14.60 23.82 7.59
N ASP A 28 -15.62 23.06 7.99
CA ASP A 28 -16.77 23.59 8.71
C ASP A 28 -16.36 24.26 10.04
N MET A 29 -15.50 23.60 10.82
CA MET A 29 -14.90 24.18 12.03
C MET A 29 -14.11 25.47 11.75
N CYS A 30 -13.35 25.52 10.65
CA CYS A 30 -12.60 26.70 10.24
C CYS A 30 -13.52 27.89 9.90
N ILE A 31 -14.67 27.62 9.31
CA ILE A 31 -15.65 28.68 8.96
C ILE A 31 -16.31 29.27 10.22
N GLN A 32 -16.56 28.43 11.22
CA GLN A 32 -17.29 28.82 12.44
C GLN A 32 -16.41 29.45 13.53
N SER A 33 -15.08 29.29 13.45
CA SER A 33 -14.15 29.71 14.50
C SER A 33 -13.62 31.16 14.29
N GLU A 34 -13.09 31.76 15.38
CA GLU A 34 -12.41 33.06 15.32
C GLU A 34 -11.10 32.98 14.52
N PHE A 35 -10.60 34.14 14.03
CA PHE A 35 -9.49 34.25 13.09
C PHE A 35 -8.20 33.54 13.55
N ALA A 36 -7.83 33.65 14.82
CA ALA A 36 -6.60 33.00 15.34
C ALA A 36 -6.70 31.47 15.32
N ILE A 37 -7.85 30.94 15.69
CA ILE A 37 -8.13 29.50 15.68
C ILE A 37 -8.18 28.99 14.24
N LYS A 38 -8.76 29.76 13.31
CA LYS A 38 -8.79 29.40 11.87
C LYS A 38 -7.41 29.17 11.29
N ASN A 39 -6.43 30.00 11.64
CA ASN A 39 -5.06 29.84 11.12
C ASN A 39 -4.39 28.55 11.62
N VAL A 40 -4.55 28.22 12.91
CA VAL A 40 -4.03 26.99 13.49
C VAL A 40 -4.70 25.77 12.87
N LEU A 41 -6.01 25.82 12.71
CA LEU A 41 -6.79 24.77 12.10
C LEU A 41 -6.41 24.58 10.62
N PHE A 42 -6.18 25.66 9.87
CA PHE A 42 -5.74 25.59 8.48
C PHE A 42 -4.37 24.91 8.36
N LEU A 43 -3.41 25.28 9.24
CA LEU A 43 -2.11 24.64 9.27
C LEU A 43 -2.21 23.13 9.53
N LEU A 44 -3.04 22.73 10.49
CA LEU A 44 -3.27 21.33 10.82
C LEU A 44 -3.88 20.57 9.62
N LEU A 45 -4.78 21.20 8.88
CA LEU A 45 -5.36 20.64 7.64
C LEU A 45 -4.29 20.39 6.59
N VAL A 46 -3.40 21.35 6.36
CA VAL A 46 -2.29 21.21 5.41
C VAL A 46 -1.40 20.03 5.82
N VAL A 47 -1.06 19.90 7.11
CA VAL A 47 -0.26 18.79 7.63
C VAL A 47 -0.96 17.45 7.40
N LEU A 48 -2.26 17.35 7.68
CA LEU A 48 -3.05 16.14 7.42
C LEU A 48 -3.09 15.79 5.93
N PHE A 49 -3.23 16.78 5.07
CA PHE A 49 -3.23 16.58 3.61
C PHE A 49 -1.90 16.03 3.11
N VAL A 50 -0.79 16.60 3.57
CA VAL A 50 0.55 16.14 3.26
C VAL A 50 0.76 14.71 3.78
N ALA A 51 0.41 14.45 5.04
CA ALA A 51 0.53 13.13 5.64
C ALA A 51 -0.30 12.08 4.88
N PHE A 52 -1.51 12.43 4.45
CA PHE A 52 -2.35 11.56 3.64
C PHE A 52 -1.74 11.30 2.25
N GLY A 53 -1.22 12.33 1.59
CA GLY A 53 -0.54 12.19 0.30
C GLY A 53 0.67 11.28 0.40
N VAL A 54 1.50 11.44 1.43
CA VAL A 54 2.65 10.57 1.71
C VAL A 54 2.17 9.14 1.97
N PHE A 55 1.17 8.95 2.83
CA PHE A 55 0.59 7.64 3.09
C PHE A 55 0.08 6.97 1.81
N TRP A 56 -0.58 7.73 0.92
CA TRP A 56 -1.11 7.21 -0.34
C TRP A 56 -0.02 6.74 -1.31
N ILE A 57 1.11 7.49 -1.37
CA ILE A 57 2.27 7.15 -2.20
C ILE A 57 2.93 5.86 -1.69
N TYR A 58 3.06 5.73 -0.37
CA TYR A 58 3.70 4.59 0.28
C TYR A 58 2.76 3.43 0.62
N LEU A 59 1.52 3.46 0.11
CA LEU A 59 0.61 2.32 0.29
C LEU A 59 1.26 1.03 -0.19
N PRO A 60 1.23 -0.03 0.65
CA PRO A 60 1.79 -1.32 0.29
C PRO A 60 1.29 -1.83 -1.05
N GLY A 61 2.21 -2.28 -1.89
CA GLY A 61 1.91 -2.69 -3.25
C GLY A 61 3.08 -3.30 -3.96
N VAL A 62 2.81 -3.84 -5.13
CA VAL A 62 3.80 -4.28 -6.10
C VAL A 62 3.76 -3.32 -7.28
N GLU A 63 4.84 -2.61 -7.51
CA GLU A 63 5.01 -1.71 -8.65
C GLU A 63 5.86 -2.41 -9.72
N ILE A 64 5.40 -2.39 -10.95
CA ILE A 64 6.10 -2.98 -12.09
C ILE A 64 6.39 -1.87 -13.08
N ASP A 65 7.65 -1.57 -13.23
CA ASP A 65 8.16 -0.64 -14.22
C ASP A 65 8.80 -1.42 -15.37
N ARG A 66 8.01 -1.66 -16.41
CA ARG A 66 8.48 -2.39 -17.59
C ARG A 66 9.45 -1.58 -18.45
N VAL A 67 9.45 -0.27 -18.32
CA VAL A 67 10.34 0.61 -19.10
C VAL A 67 11.78 0.48 -18.58
N ASN A 68 11.92 0.48 -17.25
CA ASN A 68 13.21 0.37 -16.59
C ASN A 68 13.55 -1.08 -16.18
N GLY A 69 12.70 -2.06 -16.51
CA GLY A 69 12.92 -3.47 -16.15
C GLY A 69 12.97 -3.74 -14.66
N LYS A 70 12.21 -3.00 -13.85
CA LYS A 70 12.28 -3.07 -12.39
C LYS A 70 10.94 -3.47 -11.76
N VAL A 71 11.03 -4.27 -10.70
CA VAL A 71 9.91 -4.59 -9.80
C VAL A 71 10.23 -4.04 -8.42
N LYS A 72 9.31 -3.26 -7.87
CA LYS A 72 9.40 -2.67 -6.55
C LYS A 72 8.29 -3.22 -5.66
N LEU A 73 8.70 -3.86 -4.57
CA LEU A 73 7.79 -4.36 -3.53
C LEU A 73 7.78 -3.39 -2.37
N ILE A 74 6.64 -2.78 -2.10
CA ILE A 74 6.42 -1.86 -0.98
C ILE A 74 5.60 -2.62 0.06
N LEU A 75 6.24 -3.08 1.13
CA LEU A 75 5.62 -3.91 2.16
C LEU A 75 5.33 -3.14 3.46
N GLY A 76 5.69 -1.87 3.54
CA GLY A 76 5.46 -0.99 4.69
C GLY A 76 5.74 0.47 4.38
N LEU A 77 5.54 1.32 5.37
CA LEU A 77 5.75 2.77 5.25
C LEU A 77 7.23 3.19 5.41
N SER A 78 8.07 2.29 5.93
CA SER A 78 9.51 2.54 6.06
C SER A 78 10.25 2.16 4.78
N SER A 79 11.34 2.87 4.49
CA SER A 79 12.26 2.54 3.40
C SER A 79 12.82 1.12 3.51
N ASP A 80 12.99 0.61 4.73
CA ASP A 80 13.50 -0.74 5.01
C ASP A 80 12.56 -1.85 4.52
N HIS A 81 11.30 -1.49 4.23
CA HIS A 81 10.28 -2.40 3.68
C HIS A 81 10.04 -2.19 2.19
N VAL A 82 10.94 -1.50 1.52
CA VAL A 82 10.91 -1.29 0.07
C VAL A 82 12.02 -2.10 -0.58
N TYR A 83 11.64 -3.06 -1.41
CA TYR A 83 12.56 -3.96 -2.07
C TYR A 83 12.48 -3.76 -3.58
N GLU A 84 13.58 -3.35 -4.18
CA GLU A 84 13.70 -3.17 -5.63
C GLU A 84 14.52 -4.32 -6.25
N ARG A 85 14.01 -4.89 -7.34
CA ARG A 85 14.62 -6.03 -8.03
C ARG A 85 14.54 -5.84 -9.54
N ILE A 86 15.51 -6.40 -10.23
CA ILE A 86 15.55 -6.45 -11.70
C ILE A 86 14.52 -7.48 -12.16
N MET A 87 13.68 -7.10 -13.10
CA MET A 87 12.58 -7.94 -13.57
C MET A 87 13.09 -9.18 -14.31
N ASP A 88 14.19 -9.04 -15.05
CA ASP A 88 14.77 -10.12 -15.85
C ASP A 88 15.32 -11.29 -15.01
N ASP A 89 15.67 -11.02 -13.74
CA ASP A 89 16.15 -12.05 -12.82
C ASP A 89 15.01 -12.84 -12.17
N ILE A 90 13.78 -12.32 -12.24
CA ILE A 90 12.61 -12.90 -11.56
C ILE A 90 11.96 -13.95 -12.47
N ALA A 91 11.78 -15.17 -11.94
CA ALA A 91 11.00 -16.21 -12.59
C ALA A 91 9.51 -16.11 -12.25
N SER A 92 9.19 -15.86 -10.96
CA SER A 92 7.80 -15.68 -10.51
C SER A 92 7.72 -14.94 -9.19
N LEU A 93 6.57 -14.28 -8.98
CA LEU A 93 6.17 -13.72 -7.68
C LEU A 93 4.96 -14.49 -7.18
N ASP A 94 4.99 -14.91 -5.92
CA ASP A 94 3.90 -15.62 -5.26
C ASP A 94 3.68 -15.07 -3.85
N VAL A 95 2.61 -15.49 -3.21
CA VAL A 95 2.30 -15.16 -1.81
C VAL A 95 1.88 -16.42 -1.08
N GLU A 96 2.41 -16.57 0.13
CA GLU A 96 2.01 -17.62 1.08
C GLU A 96 1.42 -16.98 2.34
N LYS A 97 0.34 -17.57 2.85
CA LYS A 97 -0.26 -17.17 4.12
C LYS A 97 0.39 -17.96 5.25
N GLU A 98 0.91 -17.25 6.24
CA GLU A 98 1.35 -17.86 7.49
C GLU A 98 0.27 -17.62 8.56
N SER A 99 -0.20 -18.69 9.19
CA SER A 99 -1.45 -18.71 9.96
C SER A 99 -1.54 -17.70 11.10
N ASN A 100 -0.40 -17.21 11.63
CA ASN A 100 -0.38 -16.33 12.81
C ASN A 100 0.41 -15.03 12.64
N ILE A 101 1.19 -14.86 11.58
CA ILE A 101 2.19 -13.80 11.49
C ILE A 101 1.91 -12.82 10.33
N GLY A 102 1.08 -13.22 9.37
CA GLY A 102 0.80 -12.42 8.19
C GLY A 102 0.98 -13.17 6.89
N MET A 103 1.48 -12.49 5.89
CA MET A 103 1.64 -13.00 4.53
C MET A 103 3.10 -12.86 4.12
N HIS A 104 3.66 -13.89 3.48
CA HIS A 104 4.97 -13.83 2.86
C HIS A 104 4.85 -13.61 1.36
N PHE A 105 5.62 -12.66 0.84
CA PHE A 105 5.93 -12.57 -0.57
C PHE A 105 7.12 -13.46 -0.89
N ILE A 106 6.97 -14.31 -1.90
CA ILE A 106 8.01 -15.20 -2.38
C ILE A 106 8.45 -14.72 -3.74
N ILE A 107 9.70 -14.29 -3.83
CA ILE A 107 10.35 -13.97 -5.09
C ILE A 107 11.15 -15.21 -5.49
N ARG A 108 10.79 -15.83 -6.60
CA ARG A 108 11.58 -16.91 -7.20
C ARG A 108 12.41 -16.35 -8.34
N TYR A 109 13.69 -16.57 -8.28
CA TYR A 109 14.64 -16.12 -9.29
C TYR A 109 14.91 -17.21 -10.32
N LYS A 110 15.30 -16.82 -11.55
CA LYS A 110 15.62 -17.75 -12.64
C LYS A 110 16.81 -18.66 -12.33
N ASN A 111 17.70 -18.25 -11.42
CA ASN A 111 18.81 -19.05 -10.93
C ASN A 111 18.43 -20.12 -9.90
N GLY A 112 17.13 -20.31 -9.61
CA GLY A 112 16.64 -21.28 -8.64
C GLY A 112 16.59 -20.78 -7.19
N TYR A 113 17.15 -19.61 -6.89
CA TYR A 113 17.06 -19.01 -5.55
C TYR A 113 15.65 -18.49 -5.28
N SER A 114 15.22 -18.54 -4.01
CA SER A 114 13.96 -17.95 -3.57
C SER A 114 14.16 -17.07 -2.34
N GLN A 115 13.55 -15.90 -2.34
CA GLN A 115 13.56 -14.96 -1.23
C GLN A 115 12.16 -14.83 -0.65
N LYS A 116 12.04 -15.00 0.68
CA LYS A 116 10.79 -14.76 1.41
C LYS A 116 10.84 -13.39 2.10
N LEU A 117 9.85 -12.55 1.88
CA LEU A 117 9.70 -11.22 2.46
C LEU A 117 8.41 -11.17 3.26
N LEU A 118 8.51 -10.90 4.57
CA LEU A 118 7.36 -10.85 5.45
C LEU A 118 6.58 -9.54 5.24
N TYR A 119 5.28 -9.66 4.98
CA TYR A 119 4.33 -8.58 5.03
C TYR A 119 3.40 -8.80 6.23
N ARG A 120 3.57 -7.98 7.26
CA ARG A 120 2.71 -8.00 8.44
C ARG A 120 1.40 -7.32 8.10
N PHE A 121 0.35 -8.09 8.05
CA PHE A 121 -0.99 -7.64 7.74
C PHE A 121 -1.81 -7.46 9.02
N TYR A 122 -2.49 -6.32 9.19
CA TYR A 122 -3.42 -6.14 10.30
C TYR A 122 -4.64 -7.04 10.08
N ARG A 123 -4.88 -7.96 11.02
CA ARG A 123 -5.95 -8.96 10.97
C ARG A 123 -7.34 -8.33 11.02
N VAL A 124 -8.05 -8.39 9.92
CA VAL A 124 -9.51 -8.47 9.88
C VAL A 124 -9.80 -9.74 9.09
N SER A 125 -10.08 -10.84 9.77
CA SER A 125 -10.00 -12.20 9.24
C SER A 125 -10.75 -12.50 7.93
N PHE A 126 -11.92 -11.91 7.71
CA PHE A 126 -12.71 -12.11 6.50
C PHE A 126 -12.18 -11.31 5.29
N ILE A 127 -11.83 -10.05 5.51
CA ILE A 127 -11.27 -9.17 4.47
C ILE A 127 -9.89 -9.67 4.03
N GLU A 128 -9.13 -10.27 4.95
CA GLU A 128 -7.80 -10.81 4.71
C GLU A 128 -7.82 -11.96 3.68
N GLU A 129 -8.77 -12.88 3.78
CA GLU A 129 -8.82 -14.02 2.86
C GLU A 129 -9.21 -13.60 1.44
N ILE A 130 -10.17 -12.70 1.29
CA ILE A 130 -10.56 -12.14 0.00
C ILE A 130 -9.39 -11.41 -0.64
N GLN A 131 -8.64 -10.62 0.13
CA GLN A 131 -7.48 -9.89 -0.35
C GLN A 131 -6.34 -10.82 -0.75
N PHE A 132 -6.06 -11.85 0.04
CA PHE A 132 -5.05 -12.85 -0.26
C PHE A 132 -5.32 -13.54 -1.61
N LYS A 133 -6.56 -14.05 -1.80
CA LYS A 133 -6.97 -14.67 -3.06
C LYS A 133 -6.85 -13.72 -4.25
N ARG A 134 -7.19 -12.44 -4.04
CA ARG A 134 -7.04 -11.41 -5.08
C ARG A 134 -5.57 -11.15 -5.42
N ILE A 135 -4.72 -10.93 -4.42
CA ILE A 135 -3.29 -10.67 -4.62
C ILE A 135 -2.66 -11.83 -5.35
N LYS A 136 -2.90 -13.06 -4.89
CA LYS A 136 -2.38 -14.28 -5.54
C LYS A 136 -2.79 -14.35 -7.02
N ARG A 137 -4.05 -14.05 -7.34
CA ARG A 137 -4.56 -14.02 -8.71
C ARG A 137 -3.92 -12.92 -9.56
N GLU A 138 -3.70 -11.74 -9.00
CA GLU A 138 -3.07 -10.64 -9.72
C GLU A 138 -1.57 -10.91 -9.97
N LEU A 139 -0.87 -11.50 -9.00
CA LEU A 139 0.53 -11.89 -9.17
C LEU A 139 0.69 -13.01 -10.20
N ALA A 140 -0.20 -14.01 -10.20
CA ALA A 140 -0.18 -15.10 -11.18
C ALA A 140 -0.38 -14.63 -12.64
N LYS A 141 -0.98 -13.45 -12.85
CA LYS A 141 -1.11 -12.85 -14.20
C LYS A 141 0.16 -12.14 -14.68
N LEU A 142 1.13 -11.96 -13.80
CA LEU A 142 2.38 -11.33 -14.16
C LEU A 142 3.25 -12.34 -14.91
N LYS A 143 3.66 -11.96 -16.12
CA LYS A 143 4.67 -12.65 -16.89
C LYS A 143 5.97 -11.84 -16.80
N PHE A 144 6.99 -12.44 -16.31
CA PHE A 144 8.35 -11.91 -16.19
C PHE A 144 9.25 -12.44 -17.30
#